data_e328b87b25580bd732cb79a0a179f480
#
_entry.id   e328b87b25580bd732cb79a0a179f480
#
_cell.length_a   1.000
_cell.length_b   1.000
_cell.length_c   1.000
_cell.angle_alpha   90.00
_cell.angle_beta   90.00
_cell.angle_gamma   90.00
#
_symmetry.space_group_name_H-M   'P 1'
#
loop_
_entity.id
_entity.type
_entity.pdbx_description
1 polymer ?
#
loop_
_entity_poly.entity_id
_entity_poly.type
_entity_poly.pdbx_seq_one_letter_code
_entity_poly.pdbx_strand_id
1 'polypeptide(L)'
;MPRANSSIPRHRRHRKIIKQAKGYYGARSRTFKSAKEAVWRAGTYAYRDRRQRKRFFRRLWIARINAAARLNGMSYSAFIAGLRSKGIELDRKVLARSEEHTSELQSHLN
;
A
#
# COMPACT_ATOMS: atom_id res chain seq x y z
N MET A 1 -30.58 -12.47 -44.05
CA MET A 1 -29.14 -12.32 -43.80
C MET A 1 -28.89 -12.17 -42.29
N PRO A 2 -28.11 -13.06 -41.71
CA PRO A 2 -27.89 -12.97 -40.27
C PRO A 2 -27.02 -11.74 -39.92
N ARG A 3 -27.52 -10.97 -39.01
CA ARG A 3 -26.73 -9.87 -38.47
C ARG A 3 -25.75 -10.43 -37.44
N ALA A 4 -24.58 -9.83 -37.38
CA ALA A 4 -23.67 -10.16 -36.31
C ALA A 4 -24.35 -9.93 -34.97
N ASN A 5 -24.44 -10.96 -34.15
CA ASN A 5 -25.12 -10.86 -32.88
C ASN A 5 -24.16 -10.33 -31.80
N SER A 6 -24.10 -9.00 -31.70
CA SER A 6 -23.24 -8.33 -30.73
C SER A 6 -23.94 -8.09 -29.39
N SER A 7 -25.25 -8.37 -29.30
CA SER A 7 -26.02 -8.09 -28.09
C SER A 7 -25.65 -8.99 -26.92
N ILE A 8 -25.39 -10.28 -27.17
CA ILE A 8 -25.01 -11.23 -26.11
C ILE A 8 -23.63 -10.92 -25.53
N PRO A 9 -22.57 -10.76 -26.33
CA PRO A 9 -21.26 -10.35 -25.78
C PRO A 9 -21.30 -9.02 -25.06
N ARG A 10 -22.07 -8.06 -25.60
CA ARG A 10 -22.25 -6.76 -24.98
C ARG A 10 -22.90 -6.88 -23.60
N HIS A 11 -23.96 -7.68 -23.53
CA HIS A 11 -24.68 -7.90 -22.27
C HIS A 11 -23.78 -8.56 -21.22
N ARG A 12 -22.97 -9.54 -21.63
CA ARG A 12 -22.02 -10.20 -20.75
C ARG A 12 -20.98 -9.24 -20.17
N ARG A 13 -20.47 -8.33 -21.00
CA ARG A 13 -19.51 -7.31 -20.55
C ARG A 13 -20.15 -6.36 -19.54
N HIS A 14 -21.40 -5.96 -19.81
CA HIS A 14 -22.12 -5.08 -18.89
C HIS A 14 -22.38 -5.78 -17.55
N ARG A 15 -22.80 -7.03 -17.57
CA ARG A 15 -23.04 -7.80 -16.36
C ARG A 15 -21.77 -8.03 -15.55
N LYS A 16 -20.67 -8.24 -16.22
CA LYS A 16 -19.38 -8.41 -15.55
C LYS A 16 -19.01 -7.18 -14.72
N ILE A 17 -19.19 -6.00 -15.30
CA ILE A 17 -18.90 -4.74 -14.62
C ILE A 17 -19.87 -4.49 -13.48
N ILE A 18 -21.17 -4.73 -13.70
CA ILE A 18 -22.20 -4.58 -12.67
C ILE A 18 -21.92 -5.54 -11.50
N LYS A 19 -21.48 -6.74 -11.79
CA LYS A 19 -21.11 -7.72 -10.76
C LYS A 19 -19.96 -7.21 -9.90
N GLN A 20 -18.96 -6.55 -10.51
CA GLN A 20 -17.86 -5.95 -9.77
C GLN A 20 -18.31 -4.80 -8.89
N ALA A 21 -19.43 -4.16 -9.22
CA ALA A 21 -19.98 -3.04 -8.48
C ALA A 21 -20.96 -3.45 -7.38
N LYS A 22 -21.05 -4.74 -7.05
CA LYS A 22 -21.94 -5.21 -5.98
C LYS A 22 -21.61 -4.50 -4.66
N GLY A 23 -22.64 -4.06 -3.98
CA GLY A 23 -22.52 -3.34 -2.73
C GLY A 23 -22.37 -1.84 -2.88
N TYR A 24 -22.25 -1.34 -4.11
CA TYR A 24 -22.17 0.09 -4.33
C TYR A 24 -23.55 0.72 -4.16
N TYR A 25 -23.55 1.94 -3.67
CA TYR A 25 -24.79 2.63 -3.31
C TYR A 25 -25.60 3.06 -4.53
N GLY A 26 -26.90 2.82 -4.48
CA GLY A 26 -27.87 3.33 -5.46
C GLY A 26 -27.64 2.84 -6.88
N ALA A 27 -27.73 3.74 -7.85
CA ALA A 27 -27.59 3.43 -9.26
C ALA A 27 -26.20 2.91 -9.65
N ARG A 28 -25.21 3.15 -8.83
CA ARG A 28 -23.83 2.69 -9.09
C ARG A 28 -23.72 1.17 -9.15
N SER A 29 -24.63 0.44 -8.49
CA SER A 29 -24.67 -1.01 -8.56
C SER A 29 -25.64 -1.55 -9.59
N ARG A 30 -26.51 -0.71 -10.15
CA ARG A 30 -27.61 -1.15 -11.03
C ARG A 30 -27.46 -0.71 -12.47
N THR A 31 -27.06 0.53 -12.71
CA THR A 31 -26.96 1.10 -14.04
C THR A 31 -25.54 0.91 -14.57
N PHE A 32 -25.44 0.36 -15.78
CA PHE A 32 -24.12 0.06 -16.37
C PHE A 32 -23.21 1.29 -16.41
N LYS A 33 -23.72 2.43 -16.87
CA LYS A 33 -22.92 3.66 -16.98
C LYS A 33 -22.35 4.08 -15.63
N SER A 34 -23.20 4.11 -14.61
CA SER A 34 -22.77 4.48 -13.26
C SER A 34 -21.85 3.44 -12.65
N ALA A 35 -22.15 2.15 -12.85
CA ALA A 35 -21.31 1.05 -12.36
C ALA A 35 -19.93 1.08 -13.03
N LYS A 36 -19.86 1.32 -14.33
CA LYS A 36 -18.61 1.43 -15.07
C LYS A 36 -17.72 2.54 -14.51
N GLU A 37 -18.30 3.72 -14.31
CA GLU A 37 -17.56 4.85 -13.74
C GLU A 37 -17.08 4.56 -12.31
N ALA A 38 -17.95 3.98 -11.48
CA ALA A 38 -17.63 3.66 -10.10
C ALA A 38 -16.50 2.60 -10.01
N VAL A 39 -16.61 1.54 -10.81
CA VAL A 39 -15.57 0.49 -10.85
C VAL A 39 -14.26 1.04 -11.36
N TRP A 40 -14.31 1.90 -12.39
CA TRP A 40 -13.12 2.53 -12.93
C TRP A 40 -12.42 3.41 -11.89
N ARG A 41 -13.19 4.22 -11.16
CA ARG A 41 -12.64 5.03 -10.07
C ARG A 41 -12.08 4.18 -8.95
N ALA A 42 -12.78 3.10 -8.59
CA ALA A 42 -12.30 2.18 -7.57
C ALA A 42 -10.95 1.57 -7.98
N GLY A 43 -10.80 1.20 -9.25
CA GLY A 43 -9.54 0.69 -9.77
C GLY A 43 -8.43 1.72 -9.71
N THR A 44 -8.75 2.98 -10.07
CA THR A 44 -7.79 4.09 -10.01
C THR A 44 -7.36 4.35 -8.57
N TYR A 45 -8.30 4.36 -7.64
CA TYR A 45 -8.01 4.55 -6.22
C TYR A 45 -7.18 3.39 -5.66
N ALA A 46 -7.52 2.15 -6.04
CA ALA A 46 -6.77 0.99 -5.59
C ALA A 46 -5.32 1.04 -6.07
N TYR A 47 -5.10 1.46 -7.32
CA TYR A 47 -3.75 1.61 -7.86
C TYR A 47 -2.97 2.67 -7.09
N ARG A 48 -3.57 3.84 -6.89
CA ARG A 48 -2.96 4.94 -6.14
C ARG A 48 -2.67 4.52 -4.70
N ASP A 49 -3.64 3.90 -4.03
CA ASP A 49 -3.54 3.58 -2.62
C ASP A 49 -2.53 2.47 -2.34
N ARG A 50 -2.36 1.52 -3.28
CA ARG A 50 -1.29 0.52 -3.14
C ARG A 50 0.08 1.18 -3.10
N ARG A 51 0.29 2.24 -3.88
CA ARG A 51 1.55 2.99 -3.89
C ARG A 51 1.69 3.84 -2.63
N GLN A 52 0.61 4.49 -2.20
CA GLN A 52 0.59 5.28 -0.97
C GLN A 52 0.81 4.42 0.27
N ARG A 53 0.30 3.19 0.26
CA ARG A 53 0.49 2.26 1.38
C ARG A 53 1.97 1.98 1.64
N LYS A 54 2.76 1.79 0.59
CA LYS A 54 4.21 1.59 0.72
C LYS A 54 4.87 2.79 1.39
N ARG A 55 4.48 4.00 0.99
CA ARG A 55 5.01 5.24 1.58
C ARG A 55 4.58 5.38 3.04
N PHE A 56 3.33 5.05 3.33
CA PHE A 56 2.79 5.11 4.67
C PHE A 56 3.54 4.18 5.61
N PHE A 57 3.74 2.93 5.21
CA PHE A 57 4.47 1.96 6.04
C PHE A 57 5.92 2.37 6.24
N ARG A 58 6.56 2.91 5.22
CA ARG A 58 7.94 3.39 5.37
C ARG A 58 8.02 4.53 6.39
N ARG A 59 7.08 5.47 6.37
CA ARG A 59 7.01 6.54 7.37
C ARG A 59 6.81 5.97 8.77
N LEU A 60 5.96 4.97 8.91
CA LEU A 60 5.71 4.31 10.18
C LEU A 60 6.96 3.63 10.69
N TRP A 61 7.67 2.91 9.83
CA TRP A 61 8.93 2.26 10.19
C TRP A 61 9.97 3.27 10.64
N ILE A 62 10.12 4.35 9.90
CA ILE A 62 11.07 5.42 10.25
C ILE A 62 10.71 6.03 11.60
N ALA A 63 9.41 6.27 11.86
CA ALA A 63 8.97 6.83 13.14
C ALA A 63 9.29 5.89 14.30
N ARG A 64 9.07 4.59 14.13
CA ARG A 64 9.39 3.59 15.16
C ARG A 64 10.87 3.48 15.42
N ILE A 65 11.67 3.43 14.36
CA ILE A 65 13.14 3.38 14.47
C ILE A 65 13.66 4.64 15.16
N ASN A 66 13.12 5.79 14.80
CA ASN A 66 13.49 7.06 15.41
C ASN A 66 13.18 7.10 16.91
N ALA A 67 11.98 6.61 17.28
CA ALA A 67 11.60 6.55 18.69
C ALA A 67 12.54 5.63 19.48
N ALA A 68 12.85 4.45 18.95
CA ALA A 68 13.78 3.53 19.61
C ALA A 68 15.18 4.10 19.70
N ALA A 69 15.66 4.76 18.64
CA ALA A 69 16.98 5.38 18.63
C ALA A 69 17.08 6.49 19.69
N ARG A 70 16.04 7.31 19.82
CA ARG A 70 16.01 8.38 20.82
C ARG A 70 15.98 7.86 22.24
N LEU A 71 15.28 6.76 22.48
CA LEU A 71 15.30 6.11 23.79
C LEU A 71 16.70 5.71 24.20
N ASN A 72 17.56 5.44 23.24
CA ASN A 72 18.96 5.06 23.47
C ASN A 72 19.94 6.22 23.26
N GLY A 73 19.43 7.44 23.15
CA GLY A 73 20.26 8.65 23.07
C GLY A 73 20.79 8.99 21.70
N MET A 74 20.22 8.44 20.63
CA MET A 74 20.64 8.75 19.26
C MET A 74 19.50 9.30 18.42
N SER A 75 19.84 10.07 17.39
CA SER A 75 18.87 10.47 16.38
C SER A 75 18.75 9.38 15.32
N TYR A 76 17.66 9.40 14.56
CA TYR A 76 17.45 8.47 13.45
C TYR A 76 18.59 8.56 12.43
N SER A 77 18.97 9.77 12.05
CA SER A 77 20.03 9.99 11.06
C SER A 77 21.36 9.42 11.52
N ALA A 78 21.71 9.65 12.78
CA ALA A 78 22.94 9.11 13.34
C ALA A 78 22.92 7.59 13.40
N PHE A 79 21.79 7.00 13.77
CA PHE A 79 21.64 5.54 13.84
C PHE A 79 21.81 4.88 12.46
N ILE A 80 21.13 5.42 11.45
CA ILE A 80 21.20 4.88 10.08
C ILE A 80 22.61 5.07 9.51
N ALA A 81 23.22 6.23 9.74
CA ALA A 81 24.58 6.47 9.28
C ALA A 81 25.57 5.49 9.94
N GLY A 82 25.37 5.21 11.22
CA GLY A 82 26.22 4.25 11.95
C GLY A 82 26.06 2.83 11.40
N LEU A 83 24.84 2.40 11.09
CA LEU A 83 24.61 1.09 10.47
C LEU A 83 25.31 0.97 9.13
N ARG A 84 25.23 2.01 8.30
CA ARG A 84 25.88 2.02 6.99
C ARG A 84 27.40 1.98 7.10
N SER A 85 27.97 2.75 8.01
CA SER A 85 29.42 2.79 8.18
C SER A 85 29.99 1.48 8.69
N LYS A 86 29.20 0.68 9.43
CA LYS A 86 29.60 -0.63 9.91
C LYS A 86 29.21 -1.76 8.95
N GLY A 87 28.63 -1.43 7.80
CA GLY A 87 28.26 -2.42 6.78
C GLY A 87 27.08 -3.30 7.16
N ILE A 88 26.25 -2.87 8.10
CA ILE A 88 25.06 -3.61 8.50
C ILE A 88 23.92 -3.23 7.59
N GLU A 89 23.47 -4.20 6.78
CA GLU A 89 22.39 -3.98 5.83
C GLU A 89 21.10 -4.60 6.33
N LEU A 90 20.31 -3.81 7.04
CA LEU A 90 18.98 -4.19 7.47
C LEU A 90 17.98 -3.17 6.93
N ASP A 91 16.84 -3.65 6.45
CA ASP A 91 15.82 -2.74 5.97
C ASP A 91 15.01 -2.15 7.13
N ARG A 92 14.27 -1.09 6.83
CA ARG A 92 13.53 -0.35 7.85
C ARG A 92 12.42 -1.17 8.47
N LYS A 93 11.80 -2.07 7.71
CA LYS A 93 10.75 -2.95 8.20
C LYS A 93 11.27 -3.88 9.28
N VAL A 94 12.42 -4.50 9.04
CA VAL A 94 13.06 -5.41 10.01
C VAL A 94 13.45 -4.66 11.26
N LEU A 95 14.06 -3.49 11.11
CA LEU A 95 14.47 -2.67 12.24
C LEU A 95 13.29 -2.23 13.10
N ALA A 96 12.17 -1.85 12.46
CA ALA A 96 10.97 -1.41 13.17
C ALA A 96 10.32 -2.53 13.96
N ARG A 97 10.39 -3.77 13.46
CA ARG A 97 9.81 -4.95 14.13
C ARG A 97 10.68 -5.45 15.27
N SER A 98 11.94 -5.12 15.26
CA SER A 98 12.94 -5.66 16.18
C SER A 98 13.44 -4.58 17.13
N GLU A 99 12.54 -3.99 17.92
CA GLU A 99 12.91 -2.92 18.85
C GLU A 99 14.02 -3.37 19.80
N GLU A 100 13.94 -4.60 20.31
CA GLU A 100 14.98 -5.16 21.17
C GLU A 100 16.30 -5.30 20.41
N HIS A 101 16.22 -5.77 19.17
CA HIS A 101 17.40 -5.89 18.31
C HIS A 101 17.94 -4.53 17.93
N THR A 102 17.09 -3.52 17.80
CA THR A 102 17.52 -2.15 17.54
C THR A 102 18.40 -1.64 18.68
N SER A 103 18.02 -1.93 19.92
CA SER A 103 18.80 -1.57 21.09
C SER A 103 20.14 -2.28 21.10
N GLU A 104 20.18 -3.56 20.76
CA GLU A 104 21.43 -4.33 20.67
C GLU A 104 22.35 -3.78 19.60
N LEU A 105 21.83 -3.50 18.40
CA LEU A 105 22.59 -2.91 17.31
C LEU A 105 23.14 -1.55 17.70
N GLN A 106 22.35 -0.77 18.40
CA GLN A 106 22.78 0.54 18.88
C GLN A 106 23.92 0.43 19.91
N SER A 107 23.84 -0.57 20.77
CA SER A 107 24.92 -0.86 21.73
C SER A 107 26.25 -1.17 21.03
N HIS A 108 26.18 -1.88 19.89
CA HIS A 108 27.35 -2.15 19.09
C HIS A 108 27.91 -0.93 18.38
N LEU A 109 27.07 0.07 18.13
CA LEU A 109 27.47 1.29 17.44
C LEU A 109 28.09 2.31 18.40
N ASN A 110 27.81 2.21 19.67
CA ASN A 110 28.36 3.10 20.71
C ASN A 110 29.75 2.61 21.21
#